data_a7f31bae4f7021642153ad463ff8d5c2
#
_entry.id   a7f31bae4f7021642153ad463ff8d5c2
#
_cell.length_a   1.000
_cell.length_b   1.000
_cell.length_c   1.000
_cell.angle_alpha   90.00
_cell.angle_beta   90.00
_cell.angle_gamma   90.00
#
_symmetry.space_group_name_H-M   'P 1'
#
loop_
_entity.id
_entity.type
_entity.pdbx_description
1 polymer ?
#
loop_
_entity_poly.entity_id
_entity_poly.type
_entity_poly.pdbx_seq_one_letter_code
_entity_poly.pdbx_strand_id
1 'polypeptide(L)'
;MSTKILKGLRVIDLSRMLSGPYCTMHLADHGAEVIKIESSSGDTSRGNGPFREDDTDQDWAGYFISLNRGKKSIQIDLKSDLGRTQFRALAATADVIVENFRPGVMDRLGLAYEMLAADNPRL
;
A
#
# COMPACT_ATOMS: atom_id res chain seq x y z
N MET A 1 16.39 -6.20 -23.19
CA MET A 1 15.38 -6.54 -22.15
C MET A 1 15.75 -5.81 -20.87
N SER A 2 14.89 -4.97 -20.37
CA SER A 2 15.12 -4.34 -19.07
C SER A 2 14.96 -5.39 -17.97
N THR A 3 16.06 -5.75 -17.34
CA THR A 3 16.03 -6.67 -16.19
C THR A 3 15.49 -5.88 -15.01
N LYS A 4 14.25 -6.18 -14.59
CA LYS A 4 13.67 -5.58 -13.41
C LYS A 4 14.40 -6.11 -12.18
N ILE A 5 15.21 -5.27 -11.54
CA ILE A 5 16.14 -5.65 -10.47
C ILE A 5 15.43 -6.12 -9.18
N LEU A 6 14.18 -5.69 -8.96
CA LEU A 6 13.36 -6.08 -7.80
C LEU A 6 12.31 -7.15 -8.14
N LYS A 7 12.47 -7.86 -9.26
CA LYS A 7 11.57 -8.94 -9.63
C LYS A 7 11.57 -10.04 -8.56
N GLY A 8 10.40 -10.40 -8.07
CA GLY A 8 10.20 -11.40 -7.02
C GLY A 8 10.08 -10.82 -5.61
N LEU A 9 10.38 -9.52 -5.43
CA LEU A 9 10.13 -8.82 -4.17
C LEU A 9 8.64 -8.46 -4.07
N ARG A 10 8.03 -8.77 -2.93
CA ARG A 10 6.65 -8.38 -2.61
C ARG A 10 6.61 -7.30 -1.54
N VAL A 11 5.95 -6.20 -1.85
CA VAL A 11 5.80 -5.03 -1.00
C VAL A 11 4.32 -4.83 -0.68
N ILE A 12 3.99 -4.72 0.60
CA ILE A 12 2.67 -4.29 1.07
C ILE A 12 2.75 -2.81 1.41
N ASP A 13 1.93 -2.02 0.74
CA ASP A 13 1.91 -0.57 0.85
C ASP A 13 0.66 -0.10 1.61
N LEU A 14 0.83 0.27 2.88
CA LEU A 14 -0.20 0.89 3.72
C LEU A 14 -0.16 2.42 3.65
N SER A 15 0.82 2.98 2.95
CA SER A 15 1.10 4.40 2.96
C SER A 15 0.04 5.22 2.20
N ARG A 16 -0.04 6.51 2.53
CA ARG A 16 -1.01 7.45 1.97
C ARG A 16 -0.34 8.74 1.59
N MET A 17 -1.00 9.51 0.77
CA MET A 17 -0.63 10.85 0.31
C MET A 17 0.60 10.85 -0.59
N LEU A 18 1.81 11.15 -0.07
CA LEU A 18 2.98 11.47 -0.88
C LEU A 18 4.19 10.56 -0.62
N SER A 19 4.83 10.66 0.53
CA SER A 19 6.18 10.10 0.75
C SER A 19 6.24 8.58 0.63
N GLY A 20 5.34 7.89 1.30
CA GLY A 20 5.23 6.44 1.21
C GLY A 20 4.82 5.95 -0.18
N PRO A 21 3.72 6.48 -0.78
CA PRO A 21 3.33 6.13 -2.14
C PRO A 21 4.42 6.40 -3.18
N TYR A 22 5.18 7.49 -3.04
CA TYR A 22 6.32 7.79 -3.91
C TYR A 22 7.43 6.74 -3.79
N CYS A 23 7.78 6.36 -2.56
CA CYS A 23 8.75 5.28 -2.30
C CYS A 23 8.30 3.97 -2.95
N THR A 24 7.08 3.52 -2.67
CA THR A 24 6.58 2.23 -3.18
C THR A 24 6.33 2.24 -4.68
N MET A 25 6.07 3.40 -5.28
CA MET A 25 6.03 3.58 -6.72
C MET A 25 7.38 3.25 -7.38
N HIS A 26 8.49 3.75 -6.81
CA HIS A 26 9.83 3.42 -7.31
C HIS A 26 10.10 1.91 -7.20
N LEU A 27 9.69 1.27 -6.11
CA LEU A 27 9.83 -0.19 -5.98
C LEU A 27 9.05 -0.92 -7.09
N ALA A 28 7.83 -0.46 -7.41
CA ALA A 28 7.04 -1.01 -8.51
C ALA A 28 7.70 -0.79 -9.88
N ASP A 29 8.20 0.43 -10.15
CA ASP A 29 8.90 0.74 -11.40
C ASP A 29 10.12 -0.18 -11.62
N HIS A 30 10.81 -0.56 -10.55
CA HIS A 30 11.96 -1.47 -10.59
C HIS A 30 11.58 -2.95 -10.56
N GLY A 31 10.29 -3.27 -10.53
CA GLY A 31 9.78 -4.63 -10.75
C GLY A 31 9.30 -5.37 -9.53
N ALA A 32 9.24 -4.74 -8.36
CA ALA A 32 8.59 -5.32 -7.19
C ALA A 32 7.08 -5.48 -7.45
N GLU A 33 6.47 -6.51 -6.89
CA GLU A 33 5.03 -6.62 -6.78
C GLU A 33 4.58 -5.75 -5.59
N VAL A 34 3.94 -4.61 -5.87
CA VAL A 34 3.44 -3.71 -4.85
C VAL A 34 1.92 -3.86 -4.73
N ILE A 35 1.45 -4.19 -3.54
CA ILE A 35 0.03 -4.32 -3.21
C ILE A 35 -0.33 -3.21 -2.23
N LYS A 36 -1.10 -2.23 -2.71
CA LYS A 36 -1.60 -1.13 -1.90
C LYS A 36 -2.85 -1.54 -1.14
N ILE A 37 -2.82 -1.36 0.16
CA ILE A 37 -3.96 -1.60 1.04
C ILE A 37 -4.68 -0.29 1.28
N GLU A 38 -5.96 -0.24 0.96
CA GLU A 38 -6.80 0.92 1.14
C GLU A 38 -7.97 0.59 2.09
N SER A 39 -8.45 1.60 2.82
CA SER A 39 -9.73 1.49 3.51
C SER A 39 -10.89 1.54 2.50
N SER A 40 -12.12 1.32 2.94
CA SER A 40 -13.32 1.46 2.08
C SER A 40 -13.47 2.86 1.47
N SER A 41 -12.91 3.89 2.12
CA SER A 41 -12.89 5.26 1.59
C SER A 41 -11.73 5.55 0.64
N GLY A 42 -10.82 4.60 0.44
CA GLY A 42 -9.63 4.78 -0.40
C GLY A 42 -8.55 5.65 0.25
N ASP A 43 -7.50 5.91 -0.53
CA ASP A 43 -6.49 6.92 -0.22
C ASP A 43 -7.07 8.31 -0.45
N THR A 44 -6.89 9.23 0.49
CA THR A 44 -7.40 10.61 0.38
C THR A 44 -6.85 11.36 -0.84
N SER A 45 -5.70 10.96 -1.36
CA SER A 45 -5.13 11.51 -2.58
C SER A 45 -5.96 11.23 -3.85
N ARG A 46 -6.90 10.29 -3.80
CA ARG A 46 -7.87 10.05 -4.88
C ARG A 46 -8.79 11.25 -5.12
N GLY A 47 -9.02 12.05 -4.08
CA GLY A 47 -9.80 13.29 -4.17
C GLY A 47 -8.99 14.54 -4.54
N ASN A 48 -7.69 14.43 -4.73
CA ASN A 48 -6.81 15.57 -5.03
C ASN A 48 -6.55 15.66 -6.55
N GLY A 49 -7.35 16.46 -7.25
CA GLY A 49 -7.19 16.71 -8.68
C GLY A 49 -5.77 17.10 -9.10
N PRO A 50 -5.55 17.38 -10.37
CA PRO A 50 -6.55 17.52 -11.41
C PRO A 50 -7.21 16.19 -11.81
N PHE A 51 -8.45 16.29 -12.27
CA PHE A 51 -9.19 15.17 -12.84
C PHE A 51 -9.27 15.32 -14.35
N ARG A 52 -9.44 14.22 -15.07
CA ARG A 52 -9.73 14.25 -16.49
C ARG A 52 -11.17 14.76 -16.71
N GLU A 53 -11.41 15.39 -17.85
CA GLU A 53 -12.75 15.91 -18.20
C GLU A 53 -13.81 14.80 -18.31
N ASP A 54 -13.40 13.57 -18.66
CA ASP A 54 -14.25 12.40 -18.81
C ASP A 54 -14.39 11.59 -17.50
N ASP A 55 -13.70 11.97 -16.42
CA ASP A 55 -13.80 11.35 -15.09
C ASP A 55 -14.89 12.03 -14.27
N THR A 56 -16.16 11.70 -14.57
CA THR A 56 -17.34 12.30 -13.96
C THR A 56 -17.46 12.00 -12.47
N ASP A 57 -16.91 10.88 -12.00
CA ASP A 57 -16.97 10.45 -10.61
C ASP A 57 -15.79 10.96 -9.78
N GLN A 58 -14.81 11.59 -10.44
CA GLN A 58 -13.60 12.13 -9.83
C GLN A 58 -12.81 11.09 -9.01
N ASP A 59 -12.75 9.87 -9.52
CA ASP A 59 -12.07 8.73 -8.85
C ASP A 59 -10.58 8.61 -9.22
N TRP A 60 -10.17 9.23 -10.33
CA TRP A 60 -8.83 9.10 -10.91
C TRP A 60 -8.07 10.42 -10.91
N ALA A 61 -7.84 10.95 -9.72
CA ALA A 61 -7.01 12.16 -9.57
C ALA A 61 -5.62 11.95 -10.15
N GLY A 62 -5.14 12.92 -10.93
CA GLY A 62 -3.80 12.90 -11.48
C GLY A 62 -2.72 12.76 -10.42
N TYR A 63 -2.93 13.36 -9.25
CA TYR A 63 -2.06 13.20 -8.10
C TYR A 63 -1.95 11.73 -7.66
N PHE A 64 -3.08 11.04 -7.49
CA PHE A 64 -3.09 9.63 -7.11
C PHE A 64 -2.42 8.74 -8.16
N ILE A 65 -2.76 8.93 -9.44
CA ILE A 65 -2.23 8.13 -10.54
C ILE A 65 -0.70 8.26 -10.64
N SER A 66 -0.18 9.48 -10.49
CA SER A 66 1.25 9.75 -10.60
C SER A 66 2.09 9.02 -9.56
N LEU A 67 1.53 8.76 -8.37
CA LEU A 67 2.23 8.14 -7.24
C LEU A 67 1.93 6.64 -7.06
N ASN A 68 0.94 6.12 -7.77
CA ASN A 68 0.48 4.75 -7.54
C ASN A 68 0.50 3.86 -8.80
N ARG A 69 1.19 4.31 -9.86
CA ARG A 69 1.36 3.51 -11.07
C ARG A 69 2.08 2.18 -10.77
N GLY A 70 1.67 1.14 -11.46
CA GLY A 70 2.27 -0.19 -11.33
C GLY A 70 1.90 -0.97 -10.08
N LYS A 71 1.08 -0.40 -9.19
CA LYS A 71 0.59 -1.06 -7.98
C LYS A 71 -0.73 -1.80 -8.24
N LYS A 72 -0.92 -2.91 -7.54
CA LYS A 72 -2.24 -3.52 -7.33
C LYS A 72 -2.89 -2.83 -6.13
N SER A 73 -4.22 -2.72 -6.11
CA SER A 73 -4.96 -2.19 -4.95
C SER A 73 -5.97 -3.20 -4.45
N ILE A 74 -6.10 -3.28 -3.13
CA ILE A 74 -7.11 -4.07 -2.45
C ILE A 74 -7.66 -3.29 -1.25
N GLN A 75 -8.97 -3.41 -1.01
CA GLN A 75 -9.60 -2.81 0.16
C GLN A 75 -9.59 -3.78 1.32
N ILE A 76 -9.02 -3.36 2.45
CA ILE A 76 -9.03 -4.10 3.71
C ILE A 76 -9.32 -3.11 4.84
N ASP A 77 -10.37 -3.38 5.61
CA ASP A 77 -10.66 -2.61 6.82
C ASP A 77 -9.81 -3.12 8.00
N LEU A 78 -8.68 -2.48 8.24
CA LEU A 78 -7.76 -2.83 9.34
C LEU A 78 -8.35 -2.61 10.75
N LYS A 79 -9.51 -1.96 10.86
CA LYS A 79 -10.20 -1.78 12.15
C LYS A 79 -11.05 -3.01 12.51
N SER A 80 -11.44 -3.82 11.54
CA SER A 80 -12.20 -5.05 11.77
C SER A 80 -11.28 -6.24 12.08
N ASP A 81 -11.78 -7.22 12.83
CA ASP A 81 -11.04 -8.47 13.11
C ASP A 81 -10.74 -9.24 11.85
N LEU A 82 -11.72 -9.32 10.94
CA LEU A 82 -11.56 -9.97 9.64
C LEU A 82 -10.47 -9.29 8.81
N GLY A 83 -10.50 -7.95 8.74
CA GLY A 83 -9.51 -7.19 7.98
C GLY A 83 -8.09 -7.36 8.53
N ARG A 84 -7.92 -7.37 9.86
CA ARG A 84 -6.61 -7.65 10.47
C ARG A 84 -6.13 -9.07 10.16
N THR A 85 -7.02 -10.06 10.20
CA THR A 85 -6.69 -11.44 9.83
C THR A 85 -6.25 -11.54 8.37
N GLN A 86 -6.99 -10.91 7.45
CA GLN A 86 -6.64 -10.85 6.03
C GLN A 86 -5.30 -10.16 5.79
N PHE A 87 -5.08 -9.03 6.47
CA PHE A 87 -3.81 -8.30 6.37
C PHE A 87 -2.63 -9.13 6.87
N ARG A 88 -2.74 -9.80 8.02
CA ARG A 88 -1.67 -10.66 8.55
C ARG A 88 -1.34 -11.81 7.60
N ALA A 89 -2.35 -12.44 7.01
CA ALA A 89 -2.14 -13.49 6.00
C ALA A 89 -1.36 -12.97 4.79
N LEU A 90 -1.67 -11.74 4.35
CA LEU A 90 -0.94 -11.09 3.25
C LEU A 90 0.48 -10.71 3.67
N ALA A 91 0.66 -10.12 4.87
CA ALA A 91 1.94 -9.72 5.44
C ALA A 91 2.91 -10.91 5.62
N ALA A 92 2.38 -12.10 5.92
CA ALA A 92 3.18 -13.32 6.02
C ALA A 92 3.88 -13.71 4.71
N THR A 93 3.42 -13.19 3.59
CA THR A 93 4.01 -13.42 2.25
C THR A 93 4.87 -12.27 1.75
N ALA A 94 4.97 -11.19 2.51
CA ALA A 94 5.69 -9.99 2.10
C ALA A 94 7.18 -10.03 2.46
N ASP A 95 7.96 -9.29 1.70
CA ASP A 95 9.36 -9.01 2.00
C ASP A 95 9.51 -7.63 2.66
N VAL A 96 8.60 -6.72 2.35
CA VAL A 96 8.61 -5.34 2.86
C VAL A 96 7.18 -4.88 3.14
N ILE A 97 6.98 -4.17 4.25
CA ILE A 97 5.78 -3.39 4.52
C ILE A 97 6.18 -1.92 4.64
N VAL A 98 5.46 -1.06 3.94
CA VAL A 98 5.66 0.39 3.99
C VAL A 98 4.41 1.05 4.56
N GLU A 99 4.59 1.83 5.62
CA GLU A 99 3.54 2.63 6.24
C GLU A 99 4.07 4.03 6.56
N ASN A 100 3.21 5.02 6.60
CA ASN A 100 3.52 6.39 7.01
C ASN A 100 2.44 6.94 7.94
N PHE A 101 1.87 6.08 8.77
CA PHE A 101 0.92 6.46 9.80
C PHE A 101 1.61 7.25 10.92
N ARG A 102 0.79 7.89 11.74
CA ARG A 102 1.30 8.51 12.96
C ARG A 102 1.83 7.44 13.91
N PRO A 103 2.86 7.74 14.72
CA PRO A 103 3.37 6.81 15.71
C PRO A 103 2.28 6.17 16.56
N GLY A 104 2.39 4.87 16.79
CA GLY A 104 1.46 4.08 17.58
C GLY A 104 0.17 3.66 16.88
N VAL A 105 -0.05 4.01 15.61
CA VAL A 105 -1.25 3.55 14.88
C VAL A 105 -1.20 2.06 14.63
N MET A 106 -0.07 1.53 14.16
CA MET A 106 0.09 0.10 13.93
C MET A 106 -0.07 -0.71 15.24
N ASP A 107 0.47 -0.21 16.35
CA ASP A 107 0.31 -0.83 17.67
C ASP A 107 -1.17 -0.92 18.08
N ARG A 108 -1.90 0.19 17.96
CA ARG A 108 -3.35 0.23 18.28
C ARG A 108 -4.20 -0.69 17.39
N LEU A 109 -3.73 -0.95 16.18
CA LEU A 109 -4.37 -1.90 15.27
C LEU A 109 -4.02 -3.35 15.59
N GLY A 110 -3.05 -3.59 16.50
CA GLY A 110 -2.53 -4.93 16.77
C GLY A 110 -1.69 -5.47 15.61
N LEU A 111 -1.04 -4.59 14.87
CA LEU A 111 -0.23 -4.88 13.68
C LEU A 111 1.19 -4.33 13.83
N ALA A 112 1.69 -4.24 15.07
CA ALA A 112 3.06 -3.85 15.34
C ALA A 112 4.07 -4.76 14.64
N TYR A 113 5.26 -4.22 14.35
CA TYR A 113 6.31 -4.97 13.65
C TYR A 113 6.61 -6.33 14.31
N GLU A 114 6.73 -6.36 15.64
CA GLU A 114 7.05 -7.57 16.39
C GLU A 114 6.02 -8.68 16.17
N MET A 115 4.75 -8.32 16.04
CA MET A 115 3.67 -9.29 15.76
C MET A 115 3.75 -9.82 14.34
N LEU A 116 4.02 -8.94 13.37
CA LEU A 116 4.13 -9.31 11.97
C LEU A 116 5.40 -10.11 11.70
N ALA A 117 6.52 -9.73 12.33
CA ALA A 117 7.80 -10.43 12.23
C ALA A 117 7.77 -11.82 12.89
N ALA A 118 6.91 -12.04 13.91
CA ALA A 118 6.70 -13.35 14.49
C ALA A 118 6.07 -14.32 13.47
N ASP A 119 5.15 -13.83 12.64
CA ASP A 119 4.53 -14.60 11.57
C ASP A 119 5.43 -14.71 10.32
N ASN A 120 6.31 -13.72 10.12
CA ASN A 120 7.22 -13.64 8.97
C ASN A 120 8.59 -13.09 9.39
N PRO A 121 9.54 -13.96 9.80
CA PRO A 121 10.87 -13.52 10.27
C PRO A 121 11.75 -12.83 9.21
N ARG A 122 11.33 -12.81 7.95
CA ARG A 122 12.06 -12.13 6.85
C ARG A 122 11.58 -10.71 6.60
N LEU A 123 10.54 -10.30 7.32
CA LEU A 123 9.93 -8.98 7.11
C LEU A 123 10.88 -7.86 7.51
#